data_c2757dea45a74fc18d6a0654d20b44f5
#
_entry.id   c2757dea45a74fc18d6a0654d20b44f5
#
_cell.length_a   1.000
_cell.length_b   1.000
_cell.length_c   1.000
_cell.angle_alpha   90.00
_cell.angle_beta   90.00
_cell.angle_gamma   90.00
#
_symmetry.space_group_name_H-M   'P 1'
#
loop_
_entity.id
_entity.type
_entity.pdbx_description
1 polymer ?
#
loop_
_entity_poly.entity_id
_entity_poly.type
_entity_poly.pdbx_seq_one_letter_code
_entity_poly.pdbx_strand_id
1 'polypeptide(L)'
;MFELDLRSRAPVYEQLVEKIKELIINNVLKPDQQLPAVRVLASELTINPNTIQKAYRELEHRGYIYSVPGKGSFVKPAVPGTNDARLQALENELGKIISEMLYLGVPPQEIITMLKKLLAKKEGGKLDD
;
A
#
# COMPACT_ATOMS: atom_id res chain seq x y z
N MET A 1 2.18 -15.02 1.16
CA MET A 1 1.77 -13.73 0.62
C MET A 1 1.32 -12.74 1.71
N PHE A 2 0.44 -13.17 2.61
CA PHE A 2 -0.03 -12.31 3.70
C PHE A 2 0.61 -12.69 5.03
N GLU A 3 1.94 -12.55 5.09
CA GLU A 3 2.65 -12.81 6.32
C GLU A 3 2.49 -11.62 7.26
N LEU A 4 2.04 -11.91 8.48
CA LEU A 4 1.82 -10.89 9.50
C LEU A 4 2.75 -11.15 10.68
N ASP A 5 3.25 -10.06 11.26
CA ASP A 5 4.10 -10.13 12.45
C ASP A 5 3.22 -9.94 13.70
N LEU A 6 2.90 -11.04 14.36
CA LEU A 6 2.09 -11.01 15.57
C LEU A 6 2.84 -10.44 16.78
N ARG A 7 4.17 -10.26 16.66
CA ARG A 7 4.99 -9.67 17.70
C ARG A 7 5.05 -8.14 17.58
N SER A 8 4.68 -7.61 16.42
CA SER A 8 4.67 -6.18 16.19
C SER A 8 3.63 -5.50 17.07
N ARG A 9 3.90 -4.26 17.49
CA ARG A 9 2.94 -3.46 18.23
C ARG A 9 1.83 -2.91 17.36
N ALA A 10 2.02 -2.92 16.03
CA ALA A 10 1.00 -2.46 15.11
C ALA A 10 -0.20 -3.41 15.16
N PRO A 11 -1.43 -2.90 15.20
CA PRO A 11 -2.62 -3.74 15.13
C PRO A 11 -2.61 -4.60 13.89
N VAL A 12 -3.18 -5.80 13.99
CA VAL A 12 -3.19 -6.75 12.87
C VAL A 12 -3.85 -6.15 11.64
N TYR A 13 -4.96 -5.42 11.80
CA TYR A 13 -5.64 -4.84 10.65
C TYR A 13 -4.76 -3.82 9.92
N GLU A 14 -3.94 -3.06 10.64
CA GLU A 14 -3.02 -2.10 10.02
C GLU A 14 -1.93 -2.80 9.22
N GLN A 15 -1.38 -3.89 9.76
CA GLN A 15 -0.40 -4.70 9.04
C GLN A 15 -0.99 -5.25 7.75
N LEU A 16 -2.23 -5.71 7.81
CA LEU A 16 -2.92 -6.26 6.65
C LEU A 16 -3.18 -5.17 5.59
N VAL A 17 -3.60 -3.98 6.02
CA VAL A 17 -3.79 -2.84 5.12
C VAL A 17 -2.49 -2.51 4.39
N GLU A 18 -1.39 -2.38 5.14
CA GLU A 18 -0.09 -2.04 4.56
C GLU A 18 0.41 -3.14 3.62
N LYS A 19 0.22 -4.41 3.97
CA LYS A 19 0.66 -5.52 3.14
C LYS A 19 -0.10 -5.57 1.81
N ILE A 20 -1.42 -5.46 1.86
CA ILE A 20 -2.23 -5.47 0.65
C ILE A 20 -1.90 -4.25 -0.23
N LYS A 21 -1.77 -3.09 0.40
CA LYS A 21 -1.38 -1.85 -0.30
C LYS A 21 -0.05 -2.05 -1.04
N GLU A 22 0.96 -2.63 -0.38
CA GLU A 22 2.24 -2.93 -0.99
C GLU A 22 2.11 -3.84 -2.21
N LEU A 23 1.31 -4.90 -2.09
CA LEU A 23 1.10 -5.84 -3.18
C LEU A 23 0.44 -5.17 -4.38
N ILE A 24 -0.47 -4.24 -4.13
CA ILE A 24 -1.14 -3.48 -5.18
C ILE A 24 -0.17 -2.50 -5.85
N ILE A 25 0.56 -1.73 -5.04
CA ILE A 25 1.51 -0.73 -5.55
C ILE A 25 2.62 -1.38 -6.37
N ASN A 26 3.10 -2.55 -5.93
CA ASN A 26 4.17 -3.27 -6.62
C ASN A 26 3.65 -4.19 -7.72
N ASN A 27 2.36 -4.08 -8.04
CA ASN A 27 1.71 -4.80 -9.14
C ASN A 27 1.77 -6.34 -9.00
N VAL A 28 1.88 -6.83 -7.76
CA VAL A 28 1.74 -8.25 -7.47
C VAL A 28 0.26 -8.62 -7.53
N LEU A 29 -0.59 -7.77 -6.95
CA LEU A 29 -2.03 -7.83 -7.16
C LEU A 29 -2.35 -6.88 -8.31
N LYS A 30 -2.93 -7.42 -9.37
CA LYS A 30 -3.17 -6.69 -10.62
C LYS A 30 -4.46 -5.86 -10.56
N PRO A 31 -4.58 -4.80 -11.38
CA PRO A 31 -5.85 -4.06 -11.47
C PRO A 31 -7.02 -4.99 -11.77
N ASP A 32 -8.13 -4.77 -11.07
CA ASP A 32 -9.37 -5.56 -11.17
C ASP A 32 -9.25 -7.01 -10.71
N GLN A 33 -8.11 -7.40 -10.16
CA GLN A 33 -7.96 -8.74 -9.59
C GLN A 33 -8.82 -8.85 -8.33
N GLN A 34 -9.50 -9.96 -8.19
CA GLN A 34 -10.33 -10.20 -7.02
C GLN A 34 -9.47 -10.55 -5.80
N LEU A 35 -9.77 -9.92 -4.67
CA LEU A 35 -9.14 -10.23 -3.40
C LEU A 35 -9.79 -11.49 -2.79
N PRO A 36 -9.08 -12.21 -1.93
CA PRO A 36 -9.68 -13.34 -1.23
C PRO A 36 -10.93 -12.90 -0.46
N ALA A 37 -11.94 -13.76 -0.42
CA ALA A 37 -13.12 -13.50 0.38
C ALA A 37 -12.73 -13.35 1.85
N VAL A 38 -13.44 -12.49 2.58
CA VAL A 38 -13.14 -12.23 3.99
C VAL A 38 -13.05 -13.52 4.80
N ARG A 39 -14.01 -14.42 4.64
CA ARG A 39 -14.02 -15.70 5.37
C ARG A 39 -12.82 -16.57 5.07
N VAL A 40 -12.45 -16.62 3.79
CA VAL A 40 -11.33 -17.46 3.34
C VAL A 40 -10.03 -16.93 3.93
N LEU A 41 -9.78 -15.62 3.80
CA LEU A 41 -8.56 -15.01 4.33
C LEU A 41 -8.50 -15.11 5.85
N ALA A 42 -9.64 -14.89 6.53
CA ALA A 42 -9.72 -15.02 7.98
C ALA A 42 -9.35 -16.43 8.44
N SER A 43 -9.83 -17.44 7.73
CA SER A 43 -9.53 -18.84 8.03
C SER A 43 -8.04 -19.14 7.78
N GLU A 44 -7.50 -18.69 6.65
CA GLU A 44 -6.08 -18.92 6.31
C GLU A 44 -5.13 -18.28 7.32
N LEU A 45 -5.44 -17.06 7.75
CA LEU A 45 -4.58 -16.33 8.68
C LEU A 45 -4.91 -16.58 10.15
N THR A 46 -5.97 -17.33 10.42
CA THR A 46 -6.47 -17.58 11.78
C THR A 46 -6.75 -16.26 12.50
N ILE A 47 -7.46 -15.38 11.84
CA ILE A 47 -7.79 -14.03 12.32
C ILE A 47 -9.31 -13.85 12.27
N ASN A 48 -9.83 -13.04 13.19
CA ASN A 48 -11.24 -12.72 13.23
C ASN A 48 -11.70 -12.10 11.90
N PRO A 49 -12.77 -12.60 11.28
CA PRO A 49 -13.30 -12.02 10.04
C PRO A 49 -13.58 -10.52 10.13
N ASN A 50 -13.96 -10.01 11.29
CA ASN A 50 -14.22 -8.59 11.50
C ASN A 50 -12.94 -7.75 11.30
N THR A 51 -11.80 -8.31 11.66
CA THR A 51 -10.50 -7.65 11.47
C THR A 51 -10.17 -7.54 9.97
N ILE A 52 -10.43 -8.62 9.21
CA ILE A 52 -10.25 -8.62 7.76
C ILE A 52 -11.20 -7.59 7.12
N GLN A 53 -12.47 -7.60 7.56
CA GLN A 53 -13.48 -6.67 7.06
C GLN A 53 -13.05 -5.22 7.29
N LYS A 54 -12.51 -4.93 8.46
CA LYS A 54 -12.04 -3.59 8.81
C LYS A 54 -10.89 -3.16 7.90
N ALA A 55 -9.96 -4.08 7.62
CA ALA A 55 -8.83 -3.80 6.73
C ALA A 55 -9.33 -3.51 5.31
N TYR A 56 -10.26 -4.31 4.81
CA TYR A 56 -10.82 -4.10 3.47
C TYR A 56 -11.55 -2.77 3.37
N ARG A 57 -12.33 -2.40 4.40
CA ARG A 57 -13.00 -1.09 4.41
C ARG A 57 -12.01 0.06 4.38
N GLU A 58 -10.92 -0.06 5.12
CA GLU A 58 -9.88 0.96 5.12
C GLU A 58 -9.21 1.09 3.76
N LEU A 59 -8.91 -0.04 3.11
CA LEU A 59 -8.34 -0.04 1.77
C LEU A 59 -9.28 0.59 0.74
N GLU A 60 -10.57 0.31 0.85
CA GLU A 60 -11.59 0.91 -0.01
C GLU A 60 -11.67 2.41 0.22
N HIS A 61 -11.66 2.82 1.49
CA HIS A 61 -11.68 4.24 1.86
C HIS A 61 -10.47 4.98 1.30
N ARG A 62 -9.31 4.35 1.29
CA ARG A 62 -8.08 4.94 0.74
C ARG A 62 -7.99 4.87 -0.78
N GLY A 63 -8.92 4.17 -1.43
CA GLY A 63 -8.98 4.10 -2.90
C GLY A 63 -8.13 3.02 -3.54
N TYR A 64 -7.72 2.01 -2.80
CA TYR A 64 -6.92 0.90 -3.34
C TYR A 64 -7.75 -0.25 -3.85
N ILE A 65 -8.95 -0.43 -3.32
CA ILE A 65 -9.86 -1.49 -3.74
C ILE A 65 -11.28 -0.95 -3.90
N TYR A 66 -12.12 -1.73 -4.57
CA TYR A 66 -13.55 -1.43 -4.69
C TYR A 66 -14.36 -2.69 -4.44
N SER A 67 -15.58 -2.53 -3.94
CA SER A 67 -16.48 -3.65 -3.64
C SER A 67 -17.59 -3.72 -4.66
N VAL A 68 -17.94 -4.94 -5.07
CA VAL A 68 -19.09 -5.20 -5.93
C VAL A 68 -20.04 -6.08 -5.13
N PRO A 69 -21.23 -5.59 -4.78
CA PRO A 69 -22.18 -6.38 -3.97
C PRO A 69 -22.44 -7.76 -4.57
N GLY A 70 -22.37 -8.79 -3.74
CA GLY A 70 -22.57 -10.17 -4.17
C GLY A 70 -21.42 -10.80 -4.91
N LYS A 71 -20.37 -10.06 -5.25
CA LYS A 71 -19.22 -10.58 -5.99
C LYS A 71 -17.91 -10.51 -5.23
N GLY A 72 -17.72 -9.49 -4.39
CA GLY A 72 -16.52 -9.37 -3.55
C GLY A 72 -15.77 -8.06 -3.73
N SER A 73 -14.51 -8.08 -3.34
CA SER A 73 -13.64 -6.91 -3.41
C SER A 73 -12.55 -7.12 -4.46
N PHE A 74 -12.21 -6.04 -5.16
CA PHE A 74 -11.30 -6.07 -6.31
C PHE A 74 -10.29 -4.94 -6.21
N VAL A 75 -9.12 -5.13 -6.80
CA VAL A 75 -8.09 -4.10 -6.86
C VAL A 75 -8.56 -2.98 -7.79
N LYS A 76 -8.52 -1.75 -7.28
CA LYS A 76 -8.94 -0.59 -8.06
C LYS A 76 -7.79 -0.15 -8.98
N PRO A 77 -8.05 -0.01 -10.30
CA PRO A 77 -7.04 0.51 -11.21
C PRO A 77 -6.64 1.93 -10.83
N ALA A 78 -5.35 2.25 -10.94
CA ALA A 78 -4.88 3.62 -10.72
C ALA A 78 -5.26 4.46 -11.94
N VAL A 79 -6.05 5.52 -11.70
CA VAL A 79 -6.44 6.45 -12.76
C VAL A 79 -5.84 7.82 -12.42
N PRO A 80 -4.98 8.36 -13.30
CA PRO A 80 -4.35 9.67 -13.04
C PRO A 80 -5.42 10.74 -12.75
N GLY A 81 -5.15 11.55 -11.73
CA GLY A 81 -6.02 12.67 -11.37
C GLY A 81 -7.21 12.34 -10.47
N THR A 82 -7.41 11.06 -10.10
CA THR A 82 -8.57 10.68 -9.28
C THR A 82 -8.31 10.66 -7.78
N ASN A 83 -7.05 10.83 -7.34
CA ASN A 83 -6.66 10.76 -5.93
C ASN A 83 -5.81 11.96 -5.52
N ASP A 84 -6.26 13.18 -5.88
CA ASP A 84 -5.49 14.39 -5.60
C ASP A 84 -5.23 14.61 -4.10
N ALA A 85 -6.22 14.33 -3.25
CA ALA A 85 -6.08 14.49 -1.81
C ALA A 85 -5.03 13.52 -1.25
N ARG A 86 -5.03 12.26 -1.71
CA ARG A 86 -4.04 11.28 -1.27
C ARG A 86 -2.65 11.65 -1.75
N LEU A 87 -2.54 12.10 -3.01
CA LEU A 87 -1.26 12.52 -3.58
C LEU A 87 -0.69 13.71 -2.79
N GLN A 88 -1.54 14.69 -2.43
CA GLN A 88 -1.12 15.82 -1.62
C GLN A 88 -0.61 15.36 -0.25
N ALA A 89 -1.30 14.40 0.37
CA ALA A 89 -0.86 13.85 1.66
C ALA A 89 0.50 13.17 1.54
N LEU A 90 0.73 12.42 0.47
CA LEU A 90 2.01 11.75 0.21
C LEU A 90 3.13 12.78 0.00
N GLU A 91 2.86 13.86 -0.72
CA GLU A 91 3.83 14.93 -0.92
C GLU A 91 4.22 15.58 0.41
N ASN A 92 3.22 15.79 1.28
CA ASN A 92 3.48 16.36 2.60
C ASN A 92 4.34 15.42 3.44
N GLU A 93 4.08 14.11 3.40
CA GLU A 93 4.89 13.12 4.10
C GLU A 93 6.32 13.10 3.57
N LEU A 94 6.47 13.15 2.25
CA LEU A 94 7.79 13.19 1.61
C LEU A 94 8.56 14.43 2.05
N GLY A 95 7.89 15.58 2.10
CA GLY A 95 8.50 16.83 2.57
C GLY A 95 9.03 16.70 3.98
N LYS A 96 8.28 16.06 4.87
CA LYS A 96 8.71 15.85 6.26
C LYS A 96 9.93 14.94 6.34
N ILE A 97 9.96 13.88 5.52
CA ILE A 97 11.10 12.95 5.47
C ILE A 97 12.35 13.70 5.00
N ILE A 98 12.23 14.48 3.94
CA ILE A 98 13.35 15.27 3.39
C ILE A 98 13.86 16.25 4.44
N SER A 99 12.94 16.94 5.14
CA SER A 99 13.33 17.88 6.18
C SER A 99 14.14 17.22 7.29
N GLU A 100 13.76 16.01 7.70
CA GLU A 100 14.50 15.30 8.72
C GLU A 100 15.88 14.88 8.22
N MET A 101 15.98 14.43 6.99
CA MET A 101 17.27 14.07 6.39
C MET A 101 18.22 15.27 6.33
N LEU A 102 17.70 16.44 5.94
CA LEU A 102 18.49 17.67 5.94
C LEU A 102 18.94 18.02 7.35
N TYR A 103 18.05 17.86 8.34
CA TYR A 103 18.38 18.11 9.74
C TYR A 103 19.52 17.19 10.22
N LEU A 104 19.53 15.95 9.75
CA LEU A 104 20.55 14.97 10.13
C LEU A 104 21.87 15.16 9.35
N GLY A 105 21.94 16.16 8.49
CA GLY A 105 23.17 16.54 7.81
C GLY A 105 23.35 15.97 6.42
N VAL A 106 22.31 15.34 5.84
CA VAL A 106 22.43 14.83 4.48
C VAL A 106 22.38 16.02 3.50
N PRO A 107 23.41 16.19 2.64
CA PRO A 107 23.39 17.30 1.68
C PRO A 107 22.26 17.16 0.67
N PRO A 108 21.67 18.29 0.21
CA PRO A 108 20.59 18.24 -0.78
C PRO A 108 20.96 17.45 -2.03
N GLN A 109 22.19 17.53 -2.49
CA GLN A 109 22.62 16.81 -3.68
C GLN A 109 22.58 15.29 -3.48
N GLU A 110 22.91 14.82 -2.29
CA GLU A 110 22.82 13.40 -1.97
C GLU A 110 21.38 12.91 -1.95
N ILE A 111 20.47 13.76 -1.46
CA ILE A 111 19.04 13.44 -1.47
C ILE A 111 18.55 13.29 -2.91
N ILE A 112 18.93 14.22 -3.78
CA ILE A 112 18.57 14.18 -5.19
C ILE A 112 19.10 12.91 -5.85
N THR A 113 20.38 12.59 -5.60
CA THR A 113 21.01 11.38 -6.15
C THR A 113 20.29 10.13 -5.68
N MET A 114 19.95 10.07 -4.39
CA MET A 114 19.22 8.94 -3.83
C MET A 114 17.84 8.77 -4.47
N LEU A 115 17.12 9.88 -4.66
CA LEU A 115 15.80 9.84 -5.30
C LEU A 115 15.91 9.33 -6.73
N LYS A 116 16.92 9.76 -7.48
CA LYS A 116 17.15 9.27 -8.84
C LYS A 116 17.39 7.76 -8.86
N LYS A 117 18.17 7.24 -7.91
CA LYS A 117 18.44 5.82 -7.82
C LYS A 117 17.17 5.02 -7.49
N LEU A 118 16.36 5.54 -6.58
CA LEU A 118 15.11 4.88 -6.21
C LEU A 118 14.13 4.84 -7.40
N LEU A 119 14.05 5.93 -8.15
CA LEU A 119 13.19 6.00 -9.32
C LEU A 119 13.68 5.03 -10.42
N ALA A 120 14.98 4.98 -10.67
CA ALA A 120 15.55 4.06 -11.66
C ALA A 120 15.31 2.60 -11.28
N LYS A 121 15.42 2.26 -10.00
CA LYS A 121 15.16 0.91 -9.50
C LYS A 121 13.69 0.50 -9.73
N LYS A 122 12.75 1.43 -9.50
CA LYS A 122 11.33 1.15 -9.73
C LYS A 122 11.03 0.94 -11.22
N GLU A 123 11.63 1.75 -12.09
CA GLU A 123 11.47 1.60 -13.54
C GLU A 123 12.06 0.28 -14.01
N GLY A 124 13.26 -0.08 -13.54
CA GLY A 124 13.88 -1.36 -13.86
C GLY A 124 13.02 -2.55 -13.42
N GLY A 125 12.41 -2.47 -12.23
CA GLY A 125 11.48 -3.47 -11.75
C GLY A 125 10.27 -3.63 -12.65
N LYS A 126 9.76 -2.53 -13.19
CA LYS A 126 8.63 -2.56 -14.12
C LYS A 126 9.00 -3.20 -15.44
N LEU A 127 10.22 -2.92 -15.93
CA LEU A 127 10.69 -3.47 -17.20
C LEU A 127 10.98 -4.95 -17.11
N ASP A 128 11.36 -5.44 -15.94
CA ASP A 128 11.65 -6.85 -15.70
C ASP A 128 10.38 -7.70 -15.54
N ASP A 129 9.26 -7.06 -15.34
CA ASP A 129 7.98 -7.73 -15.27
C ASP A 129 7.45 -8.00 -16.68
#